data_43a9cca828fba4f9128c1b88e2890b79
#
_entry.id   43a9cca828fba4f9128c1b88e2890b79
#
_cell.length_a   1.000
_cell.length_b   1.000
_cell.length_c   1.000
_cell.angle_alpha   90.00
_cell.angle_beta   90.00
_cell.angle_gamma   90.00
#
_symmetry.space_group_name_H-M   'P 1'
#
loop_
_entity.id
_entity.type
_entity.pdbx_description
1 polymer ?
#
loop_
_entity_poly.entity_id
_entity_poly.type
_entity_poly.pdbx_seq_one_letter_code
_entity_poly.pdbx_strand_id
1 'polypeptide(L)'
;IVCDRGAMDISAYMDAHLWQEITSLVGTNSLELRNRYDAVLHLVSAADGAEEFYTTSNNKERTEGLELARELDKKVINAWTEHPHLRVINNHQDFNTKINRVLKEISAVLGLPQPITEERKYIVKVTGEIPSSIDSHITQTYLVSDPDSEVRLRQREWANGNVVNVHTTTKTLNANQQVETERQVSNALYESLLSQADPYRQTICKQRKSFIWKGQYFELDTYEKQLEGLVILETKGITDKEHVNFPPFIEEVEDITGNRKYYNYNLALRH
;
A
#
# COMPACT_ATOMS: atom_id res chain seq x y z
N ILE A 1 -16.73 -7.02 -8.25
CA ILE A 1 -17.76 -6.12 -7.67
C ILE A 1 -17.05 -4.85 -7.24
N VAL A 2 -17.58 -3.69 -7.58
CA VAL A 2 -17.14 -2.39 -7.07
C VAL A 2 -18.14 -1.95 -6.01
N CYS A 3 -17.64 -1.60 -4.83
CA CYS A 3 -18.44 -1.09 -3.74
C CYS A 3 -18.17 0.41 -3.58
N ASP A 4 -19.20 1.21 -3.45
CA ASP A 4 -19.09 2.58 -2.96
C ASP A 4 -19.16 2.53 -1.44
N ARG A 5 -18.06 2.88 -0.78
CA ARG A 5 -17.79 2.67 0.63
C ARG A 5 -17.49 1.21 1.00
N GLY A 6 -16.68 1.04 2.01
CA GLY A 6 -16.31 -0.26 2.57
C GLY A 6 -16.58 -0.36 4.06
N ALA A 7 -16.54 -1.57 4.58
CA ALA A 7 -16.86 -1.84 5.99
C ALA A 7 -15.99 -1.04 6.98
N MET A 8 -14.73 -0.79 6.62
CA MET A 8 -13.83 -0.05 7.50
C MET A 8 -14.11 1.45 7.55
N ASP A 9 -14.83 2.02 6.56
CA ASP A 9 -15.19 3.45 6.59
C ASP A 9 -16.01 3.80 7.84
N ILE A 10 -16.84 2.85 8.28
CA ILE A 10 -17.71 3.03 9.46
C ILE A 10 -16.86 3.28 10.72
N SER A 11 -15.70 2.64 10.84
CA SER A 11 -14.81 2.82 12.00
C SER A 11 -14.28 4.26 12.13
N ALA A 12 -14.22 5.02 11.02
CA ALA A 12 -13.78 6.42 11.04
C ALA A 12 -14.77 7.36 11.75
N TYR A 13 -16.02 6.93 11.90
CA TYR A 13 -17.11 7.69 12.53
C TYR A 13 -17.43 7.24 13.96
N MET A 14 -16.66 6.29 14.50
CA MET A 14 -16.87 5.71 15.83
C MET A 14 -15.60 5.86 16.68
N ASP A 15 -15.75 5.76 18.00
CA ASP A 15 -14.59 5.54 18.85
C ASP A 15 -14.10 4.08 18.74
N ALA A 16 -12.84 3.86 19.05
CA ALA A 16 -12.19 2.56 18.88
C ALA A 16 -12.81 1.45 19.75
N HIS A 17 -13.31 1.80 20.93
CA HIS A 17 -13.93 0.82 21.85
C HIS A 17 -15.28 0.33 21.30
N LEU A 18 -16.15 1.24 20.85
CA LEU A 18 -17.43 0.91 20.24
C LEU A 18 -17.24 0.07 18.97
N TRP A 19 -16.26 0.42 18.14
CA TRP A 19 -15.91 -0.37 16.95
C TRP A 19 -15.52 -1.81 17.32
N GLN A 20 -14.67 -1.95 18.34
CA GLN A 20 -14.22 -3.28 18.82
C GLN A 20 -15.39 -4.12 19.39
N GLU A 21 -16.28 -3.49 20.15
CA GLU A 21 -17.47 -4.17 20.66
C GLU A 21 -18.36 -4.68 19.52
N ILE A 22 -18.68 -3.84 18.54
CA ILE A 22 -19.53 -4.18 17.39
C ILE A 22 -18.90 -5.32 16.59
N THR A 23 -17.62 -5.23 16.26
CA THR A 23 -16.94 -6.28 15.47
C THR A 23 -16.90 -7.61 16.24
N SER A 24 -16.70 -7.57 17.54
CA SER A 24 -16.73 -8.77 18.41
C SER A 24 -18.13 -9.40 18.48
N LEU A 25 -19.18 -8.58 18.59
CA LEU A 25 -20.58 -9.07 18.62
C LEU A 25 -20.98 -9.79 17.33
N VAL A 26 -20.47 -9.36 16.18
CA VAL A 26 -20.74 -10.02 14.89
C VAL A 26 -19.71 -11.09 14.53
N GLY A 27 -18.78 -11.40 15.45
CA GLY A 27 -17.81 -12.48 15.29
C GLY A 27 -16.75 -12.21 14.24
N THR A 28 -16.31 -10.96 14.09
CA THR A 28 -15.27 -10.54 13.15
C THR A 28 -14.30 -9.53 13.78
N ASN A 29 -13.30 -9.11 13.04
CA ASN A 29 -12.34 -8.09 13.46
C ASN A 29 -11.92 -7.19 12.27
N SER A 30 -11.20 -6.10 12.55
CA SER A 30 -10.78 -5.13 11.53
C SER A 30 -9.94 -5.76 10.42
N LEU A 31 -9.07 -6.72 10.73
CA LEU A 31 -8.24 -7.40 9.74
C LEU A 31 -9.08 -8.21 8.76
N GLU A 32 -10.01 -9.02 9.27
CA GLU A 32 -10.91 -9.80 8.43
C GLU A 32 -11.79 -8.92 7.56
N LEU A 33 -12.29 -7.81 8.09
CA LEU A 33 -13.11 -6.86 7.36
C LEU A 33 -12.33 -6.20 6.23
N ARG A 34 -11.07 -5.78 6.46
CA ARG A 34 -10.19 -5.23 5.42
C ARG A 34 -9.89 -6.26 4.33
N ASN A 35 -9.57 -7.48 4.73
CA ASN A 35 -9.17 -8.54 3.81
C ASN A 35 -10.31 -9.10 2.94
N ARG A 36 -11.54 -8.63 3.12
CA ARG A 36 -12.67 -8.95 2.22
C ARG A 36 -12.58 -8.23 0.87
N TYR A 37 -11.72 -7.22 0.77
CA TYR A 37 -11.57 -6.42 -0.43
C TYR A 37 -10.25 -6.75 -1.13
N ASP A 38 -10.29 -6.91 -2.46
CA ASP A 38 -9.10 -7.16 -3.27
C ASP A 38 -8.23 -5.91 -3.38
N ALA A 39 -8.84 -4.73 -3.41
CA ALA A 39 -8.17 -3.44 -3.40
C ALA A 39 -9.05 -2.35 -2.80
N VAL A 40 -8.43 -1.29 -2.31
CA VAL A 40 -9.08 -0.09 -1.80
C VAL A 40 -8.52 1.13 -2.52
N LEU A 41 -9.39 1.85 -3.21
CA LEU A 41 -9.05 3.10 -3.89
C LEU A 41 -9.65 4.24 -3.09
N HIS A 42 -8.82 4.95 -2.32
CA HIS A 42 -9.24 6.12 -1.56
C HIS A 42 -9.05 7.38 -2.42
N LEU A 43 -10.15 7.99 -2.80
CA LEU A 43 -10.15 9.27 -3.52
C LEU A 43 -10.21 10.40 -2.49
N VAL A 44 -9.09 11.08 -2.31
CA VAL A 44 -8.99 12.22 -1.37
C VAL A 44 -10.10 13.22 -1.63
N SER A 45 -10.76 13.68 -0.55
CA SER A 45 -11.83 14.65 -0.61
C SER A 45 -11.41 15.93 -1.33
N ALA A 46 -12.33 16.54 -2.09
CA ALA A 46 -12.10 17.86 -2.69
C ALA A 46 -11.80 18.95 -1.63
N ALA A 47 -12.17 18.73 -0.37
CA ALA A 47 -11.80 19.60 0.73
C ALA A 47 -10.29 19.74 0.96
N ASP A 48 -9.47 18.84 0.38
CA ASP A 48 -8.01 18.88 0.44
C ASP A 48 -7.42 18.92 -0.98
N GLY A 49 -6.94 20.08 -1.40
CA GLY A 49 -6.27 20.33 -2.67
C GLY A 49 -7.19 20.55 -3.89
N ALA A 50 -8.50 20.71 -3.68
CA ALA A 50 -9.47 21.08 -4.72
C ALA A 50 -10.67 21.81 -4.08
N GLU A 51 -10.40 22.70 -3.14
CA GLU A 51 -11.38 23.36 -2.27
C GLU A 51 -12.45 24.14 -3.06
N GLU A 52 -12.10 24.69 -4.20
CA GLU A 52 -13.02 25.40 -5.11
C GLU A 52 -14.17 24.51 -5.63
N PHE A 53 -13.95 23.20 -5.67
CA PHE A 53 -14.96 22.22 -6.08
C PHE A 53 -15.69 21.58 -4.89
N TYR A 54 -15.28 21.89 -3.66
CA TYR A 54 -15.97 21.40 -2.48
C TYR A 54 -17.24 22.20 -2.22
N THR A 55 -18.38 21.53 -2.31
CA THR A 55 -19.68 22.16 -2.05
C THR A 55 -20.57 21.25 -1.21
N THR A 56 -21.34 21.85 -0.31
CA THR A 56 -22.39 21.19 0.45
C THR A 56 -23.76 21.30 -0.23
N SER A 57 -23.89 22.12 -1.28
CA SER A 57 -25.18 22.41 -1.93
C SER A 57 -25.71 21.28 -2.81
N ASN A 58 -24.82 20.38 -3.28
CA ASN A 58 -25.18 19.26 -4.15
C ASN A 58 -25.50 17.94 -3.38
N ASN A 59 -25.34 17.95 -2.06
CA ASN A 59 -25.68 16.81 -1.23
C ASN A 59 -26.22 17.30 0.12
N LYS A 60 -27.53 17.11 0.36
CA LYS A 60 -28.23 17.53 1.58
C LYS A 60 -27.73 16.85 2.85
N GLU A 61 -27.16 15.66 2.72
CA GLU A 61 -26.56 14.92 3.84
C GLU A 61 -25.17 15.43 4.22
N ARG A 62 -24.57 16.27 3.38
CA ARG A 62 -23.25 16.85 3.63
C ARG A 62 -23.40 18.15 4.42
N THR A 63 -23.16 18.06 5.71
CA THR A 63 -23.24 19.21 6.66
C THR A 63 -21.85 19.67 7.10
N GLU A 64 -20.80 18.93 6.77
CA GLU A 64 -19.44 19.17 7.22
C GLU A 64 -18.80 20.35 6.49
N GLY A 65 -18.23 21.27 7.26
CA GLY A 65 -17.31 22.28 6.73
C GLY A 65 -15.99 21.65 6.26
N LEU A 66 -15.17 22.44 5.56
CA LEU A 66 -13.89 21.98 4.98
C LEU A 66 -12.99 21.27 6.00
N GLU A 67 -12.86 21.81 7.22
CA GLU A 67 -11.98 21.25 8.24
C GLU A 67 -12.46 19.86 8.71
N LEU A 68 -13.74 19.72 9.01
CA LEU A 68 -14.32 18.46 9.43
C LEU A 68 -14.24 17.41 8.30
N ALA A 69 -14.46 17.84 7.03
CA ALA A 69 -14.33 16.96 5.89
C ALA A 69 -12.89 16.43 5.74
N ARG A 70 -11.87 17.27 5.96
CA ARG A 70 -10.45 16.85 5.96
C ARG A 70 -10.12 15.88 7.10
N GLU A 71 -10.67 16.13 8.30
CA GLU A 71 -10.47 15.23 9.44
C GLU A 71 -11.08 13.85 9.19
N LEU A 72 -12.30 13.80 8.69
CA LEU A 72 -12.99 12.56 8.35
C LEU A 72 -12.28 11.81 7.24
N ASP A 73 -11.81 12.50 6.20
CA ASP A 73 -11.02 11.91 5.12
C ASP A 73 -9.76 11.22 5.66
N LYS A 74 -9.01 11.88 6.55
CA LYS A 74 -7.84 11.30 7.23
C LYS A 74 -8.19 10.08 8.06
N LYS A 75 -9.30 10.10 8.80
CA LYS A 75 -9.75 8.95 9.60
C LYS A 75 -10.10 7.76 8.71
N VAL A 76 -10.76 8.00 7.58
CA VAL A 76 -11.09 6.95 6.59
C VAL A 76 -9.83 6.36 6.00
N ILE A 77 -8.87 7.17 5.54
CA ILE A 77 -7.58 6.66 5.03
C ILE A 77 -6.89 5.80 6.10
N ASN A 78 -6.82 6.30 7.34
CA ASN A 78 -6.17 5.57 8.44
C ASN A 78 -6.83 4.21 8.71
N ALA A 79 -8.16 4.11 8.62
CA ALA A 79 -8.87 2.85 8.78
C ALA A 79 -8.47 1.79 7.74
N TRP A 80 -8.01 2.22 6.57
CA TRP A 80 -7.57 1.34 5.47
C TRP A 80 -6.05 1.18 5.35
N THR A 81 -5.24 1.92 6.13
CA THR A 81 -3.76 1.97 5.96
C THR A 81 -3.07 0.60 6.04
N GLU A 82 -3.65 -0.38 6.72
CA GLU A 82 -3.11 -1.75 6.77
C GLU A 82 -3.47 -2.60 5.54
N HIS A 83 -4.36 -2.12 4.66
CA HIS A 83 -4.73 -2.89 3.48
C HIS A 83 -3.56 -2.97 2.48
N PRO A 84 -3.16 -4.18 2.01
CA PRO A 84 -1.97 -4.34 1.16
C PRO A 84 -2.09 -3.61 -0.19
N HIS A 85 -3.32 -3.44 -0.68
CA HIS A 85 -3.62 -2.75 -1.93
C HIS A 85 -4.37 -1.43 -1.71
N LEU A 86 -4.00 -0.66 -0.67
CA LEU A 86 -4.49 0.70 -0.54
C LEU A 86 -3.80 1.60 -1.58
N ARG A 87 -4.61 2.33 -2.35
CA ARG A 87 -4.17 3.39 -3.27
C ARG A 87 -4.84 4.69 -2.89
N VAL A 88 -4.04 5.70 -2.55
CA VAL A 88 -4.52 7.04 -2.23
C VAL A 88 -4.39 7.92 -3.48
N ILE A 89 -5.51 8.40 -3.99
CA ILE A 89 -5.59 9.21 -5.21
C ILE A 89 -5.94 10.63 -4.81
N ASN A 90 -4.94 11.51 -4.83
CA ASN A 90 -5.02 12.89 -4.40
C ASN A 90 -5.55 13.84 -5.49
N ASN A 91 -5.67 15.14 -5.14
CA ASN A 91 -6.18 16.20 -6.01
C ASN A 91 -5.07 17.09 -6.61
N HIS A 92 -3.79 16.64 -6.66
CA HIS A 92 -2.69 17.46 -7.19
C HIS A 92 -2.79 17.77 -8.69
N GLN A 93 -3.65 17.05 -9.41
CA GLN A 93 -3.88 17.20 -10.85
C GLN A 93 -5.37 17.41 -11.12
N ASP A 94 -5.71 17.72 -12.38
CA ASP A 94 -7.09 17.89 -12.80
C ASP A 94 -7.94 16.63 -12.60
N PHE A 95 -9.27 16.84 -12.60
CA PHE A 95 -10.24 15.76 -12.35
C PHE A 95 -10.14 14.60 -13.35
N ASN A 96 -9.89 14.88 -14.65
CA ASN A 96 -9.79 13.83 -15.67
C ASN A 96 -8.56 12.96 -15.41
N THR A 97 -7.43 13.57 -15.05
CA THR A 97 -6.22 12.85 -14.66
C THR A 97 -6.45 12.01 -13.41
N LYS A 98 -7.18 12.54 -12.41
CA LYS A 98 -7.57 11.78 -11.23
C LYS A 98 -8.39 10.53 -11.61
N ILE A 99 -9.38 10.66 -12.46
CA ILE A 99 -10.22 9.54 -12.93
C ILE A 99 -9.40 8.53 -13.74
N ASN A 100 -8.49 8.98 -14.61
CA ASN A 100 -7.62 8.08 -15.36
C ASN A 100 -6.71 7.25 -14.42
N ARG A 101 -6.24 7.82 -13.31
CA ARG A 101 -5.51 7.07 -12.28
C ARG A 101 -6.39 6.01 -11.63
N VAL A 102 -7.63 6.33 -11.30
CA VAL A 102 -8.59 5.34 -10.76
C VAL A 102 -8.78 4.19 -11.74
N LEU A 103 -9.04 4.47 -13.01
CA LEU A 103 -9.23 3.45 -14.05
C LEU A 103 -7.99 2.57 -14.22
N LYS A 104 -6.80 3.15 -14.16
CA LYS A 104 -5.55 2.41 -14.21
C LYS A 104 -5.42 1.43 -13.04
N GLU A 105 -5.68 1.88 -11.81
CA GLU A 105 -5.61 1.03 -10.62
C GLU A 105 -6.65 -0.11 -10.67
N ILE A 106 -7.88 0.18 -11.11
CA ILE A 106 -8.91 -0.85 -11.32
C ILE A 106 -8.45 -1.89 -12.35
N SER A 107 -7.87 -1.44 -13.47
CA SER A 107 -7.37 -2.32 -14.52
C SER A 107 -6.24 -3.22 -14.01
N ALA A 108 -5.36 -2.70 -13.14
CA ALA A 108 -4.32 -3.49 -12.49
C ALA A 108 -4.91 -4.59 -11.60
N VAL A 109 -5.91 -4.26 -10.77
CA VAL A 109 -6.59 -5.24 -9.91
C VAL A 109 -7.29 -6.34 -10.73
N LEU A 110 -7.80 -5.99 -11.90
CA LEU A 110 -8.43 -6.96 -12.82
C LEU A 110 -7.41 -7.83 -13.58
N GLY A 111 -6.11 -7.63 -13.37
CA GLY A 111 -5.05 -8.37 -14.07
C GLY A 111 -4.96 -8.02 -15.56
N LEU A 112 -5.39 -6.82 -15.95
CA LEU A 112 -5.22 -6.33 -17.31
C LEU A 112 -3.80 -5.83 -17.52
N PRO A 113 -3.25 -5.92 -18.75
CA PRO A 113 -1.93 -5.40 -19.06
C PRO A 113 -1.79 -3.93 -18.64
N GLN A 114 -0.75 -3.62 -17.87
CA GLN A 114 -0.48 -2.26 -17.39
C GLN A 114 0.87 -1.78 -17.92
N PRO A 115 1.04 -0.48 -18.16
CA PRO A 115 2.35 0.10 -18.35
C PRO A 115 3.24 -0.19 -17.16
N ILE A 116 4.51 -0.53 -17.41
CA ILE A 116 5.51 -0.61 -16.35
C ILE A 116 5.71 0.82 -15.82
N THR A 117 5.28 1.05 -14.58
CA THR A 117 5.44 2.35 -13.91
C THR A 117 6.35 2.17 -12.71
N GLU A 118 7.28 3.09 -12.58
CA GLU A 118 8.19 3.14 -11.46
C GLU A 118 7.57 3.96 -10.33
N GLU A 119 7.39 3.31 -9.18
CA GLU A 119 7.05 4.01 -7.95
C GLU A 119 8.29 4.72 -7.43
N ARG A 120 8.10 5.88 -6.80
CA ARG A 120 9.20 6.63 -6.23
C ARG A 120 9.81 5.88 -5.05
N LYS A 121 11.13 5.70 -5.10
CA LYS A 121 11.91 5.00 -4.08
C LYS A 121 13.15 5.80 -3.71
N TYR A 122 13.41 5.87 -2.42
CA TYR A 122 14.52 6.64 -1.88
C TYR A 122 15.26 5.85 -0.80
N ILE A 123 16.59 5.87 -0.83
CA ILE A 123 17.37 5.54 0.36
C ILE A 123 17.25 6.73 1.30
N VAL A 124 16.93 6.46 2.56
CA VAL A 124 16.66 7.50 3.54
C VAL A 124 17.33 7.23 4.89
N LYS A 125 17.45 8.30 5.69
CA LYS A 125 17.71 8.21 7.13
C LYS A 125 16.49 8.70 7.89
N VAL A 126 16.14 7.98 8.95
CA VAL A 126 15.12 8.41 9.89
C VAL A 126 15.78 9.30 10.93
N THR A 127 15.36 10.58 11.01
CA THR A 127 15.96 11.60 11.86
C THR A 127 15.07 11.97 13.05
N GLY A 128 13.84 11.43 13.11
CA GLY A 128 12.90 11.71 14.18
C GLY A 128 11.83 10.61 14.30
N GLU A 129 10.92 10.79 15.26
CA GLU A 129 9.82 9.86 15.47
C GLU A 129 8.77 9.97 14.35
N ILE A 130 8.25 8.83 13.89
CA ILE A 130 7.14 8.75 12.96
C ILE A 130 5.84 8.81 13.77
N PRO A 131 5.07 9.92 13.69
CA PRO A 131 4.02 10.22 14.68
C PRO A 131 2.84 9.24 14.66
N SER A 132 2.61 8.55 13.58
CA SER A 132 1.52 7.57 13.45
C SER A 132 1.87 6.62 12.33
N SER A 133 2.22 5.40 12.67
CA SER A 133 2.49 4.35 11.69
C SER A 133 1.81 3.06 12.09
N ILE A 134 1.58 2.22 11.09
CA ILE A 134 1.18 0.84 11.28
C ILE A 134 2.40 0.00 10.96
N ASP A 135 2.86 -0.74 11.95
CA ASP A 135 4.09 -1.50 11.88
C ASP A 135 3.78 -2.95 11.55
N SER A 136 4.51 -3.52 10.60
CA SER A 136 4.42 -4.92 10.23
C SER A 136 5.79 -5.49 9.89
N HIS A 137 6.00 -6.76 10.22
CA HIS A 137 7.14 -7.53 9.75
C HIS A 137 6.79 -8.19 8.42
N ILE A 138 7.69 -8.11 7.44
CA ILE A 138 7.51 -8.70 6.11
C ILE A 138 8.61 -9.72 5.86
N THR A 139 8.18 -10.93 5.55
CA THR A 139 9.03 -11.99 5.01
C THR A 139 8.65 -12.24 3.56
N GLN A 140 9.60 -12.10 2.63
CA GLN A 140 9.35 -12.24 1.20
C GLN A 140 10.32 -13.24 0.58
N THR A 141 9.78 -14.29 -0.03
CA THR A 141 10.53 -15.36 -0.70
C THR A 141 10.15 -15.43 -2.17
N TYR A 142 11.13 -15.45 -3.05
CA TYR A 142 10.92 -15.65 -4.47
C TYR A 142 10.90 -17.14 -4.78
N LEU A 143 10.01 -17.54 -5.69
CA LEU A 143 9.85 -18.91 -6.16
C LEU A 143 10.53 -19.07 -7.53
N VAL A 144 10.86 -20.31 -7.86
CA VAL A 144 11.31 -20.66 -9.22
C VAL A 144 10.20 -20.28 -10.22
N SER A 145 10.55 -19.56 -11.26
CA SER A 145 9.62 -19.06 -12.27
C SER A 145 10.26 -18.99 -13.65
N ASP A 146 9.41 -18.81 -14.68
CA ASP A 146 9.86 -18.57 -16.04
C ASP A 146 10.67 -17.26 -16.16
N PRO A 147 11.56 -17.13 -17.17
CA PRO A 147 12.41 -15.95 -17.33
C PRO A 147 11.67 -14.60 -17.50
N ASP A 148 10.43 -14.63 -17.98
CA ASP A 148 9.56 -13.46 -18.19
C ASP A 148 8.63 -13.21 -16.99
N SER A 149 8.78 -13.98 -15.93
CA SER A 149 7.90 -13.98 -14.76
C SER A 149 8.70 -13.85 -13.45
N GLU A 150 8.13 -13.13 -12.51
CA GLU A 150 8.57 -13.12 -11.12
C GLU A 150 7.43 -13.65 -10.25
N VAL A 151 7.72 -14.68 -9.46
CA VAL A 151 6.75 -15.24 -8.51
C VAL A 151 7.29 -15.07 -7.11
N ARG A 152 6.48 -14.51 -6.22
CA ARG A 152 6.88 -14.28 -4.84
C ARG A 152 5.78 -14.66 -3.85
N LEU A 153 6.19 -15.17 -2.72
CA LEU A 153 5.39 -15.31 -1.51
C LEU A 153 5.77 -14.18 -0.56
N ARG A 154 4.78 -13.55 0.02
CA ARG A 154 4.96 -12.53 1.05
C ARG A 154 4.08 -12.85 2.24
N GLN A 155 4.69 -12.96 3.41
CA GLN A 155 4.01 -13.01 4.68
C GLN A 155 4.13 -11.64 5.34
N ARG A 156 3.02 -11.09 5.81
CA ARG A 156 2.98 -9.89 6.62
C ARG A 156 2.43 -10.26 7.99
N GLU A 157 3.17 -9.91 9.01
CA GLU A 157 2.83 -10.15 10.41
C GLU A 157 2.78 -8.84 11.18
N TRP A 158 1.75 -8.66 12.00
CA TRP A 158 1.60 -7.50 12.88
C TRP A 158 1.88 -7.87 14.34
N ALA A 159 2.16 -6.86 15.17
CA ALA A 159 2.47 -7.05 16.60
C ALA A 159 1.38 -7.78 17.40
N ASN A 160 0.14 -7.75 16.94
CA ASN A 160 -0.99 -8.47 17.54
C ASN A 160 -1.07 -9.96 17.16
N GLY A 161 -0.09 -10.47 16.41
CA GLY A 161 -0.03 -11.85 15.95
C GLY A 161 -0.87 -12.16 14.70
N ASN A 162 -1.53 -11.17 14.11
CA ASN A 162 -2.23 -11.36 12.84
C ASN A 162 -1.23 -11.59 11.71
N VAL A 163 -1.55 -12.54 10.83
CA VAL A 163 -0.71 -12.91 9.68
C VAL A 163 -1.55 -12.92 8.41
N VAL A 164 -1.00 -12.34 7.34
CA VAL A 164 -1.56 -12.43 5.99
C VAL A 164 -0.48 -12.91 5.03
N ASN A 165 -0.80 -13.97 4.29
CA ASN A 165 0.07 -14.53 3.28
C ASN A 165 -0.46 -14.19 1.89
N VAL A 166 0.45 -13.79 1.02
CA VAL A 166 0.12 -13.33 -0.33
C VAL A 166 1.05 -14.00 -1.34
N HIS A 167 0.47 -14.53 -2.40
CA HIS A 167 1.15 -15.01 -3.58
C HIS A 167 0.99 -13.99 -4.70
N THR A 168 2.11 -13.51 -5.24
CA THR A 168 2.13 -12.54 -6.35
C THR A 168 2.84 -13.15 -7.54
N THR A 169 2.26 -13.02 -8.71
CA THR A 169 2.90 -13.32 -10.00
C THR A 169 2.93 -12.04 -10.83
N THR A 170 4.12 -11.62 -11.23
CA THR A 170 4.32 -10.51 -12.16
C THR A 170 4.88 -11.08 -13.47
N LYS A 171 4.15 -10.92 -14.57
CA LYS A 171 4.57 -11.36 -15.89
C LYS A 171 4.86 -10.17 -16.79
N THR A 172 6.08 -10.10 -17.32
CA THR A 172 6.48 -9.11 -18.30
C THR A 172 5.98 -9.54 -19.68
N LEU A 173 5.13 -8.73 -20.30
CA LEU A 173 4.59 -9.01 -21.64
C LEU A 173 5.50 -8.47 -22.74
N ASN A 174 6.09 -7.31 -22.52
CA ASN A 174 7.07 -6.65 -23.39
C ASN A 174 7.83 -5.58 -22.60
N ALA A 175 8.68 -4.79 -23.27
CA ALA A 175 9.51 -3.76 -22.63
C ALA A 175 8.72 -2.70 -21.84
N ASN A 176 7.43 -2.52 -22.15
CA ASN A 176 6.61 -1.42 -21.61
C ASN A 176 5.38 -1.91 -20.84
N GLN A 177 5.11 -3.22 -20.81
CA GLN A 177 3.88 -3.75 -20.22
C GLN A 177 4.13 -4.99 -19.38
N GLN A 178 3.43 -5.06 -18.27
CA GLN A 178 3.39 -6.22 -17.38
C GLN A 178 1.97 -6.51 -16.90
N VAL A 179 1.77 -7.72 -16.41
CA VAL A 179 0.57 -8.11 -15.65
C VAL A 179 1.01 -8.55 -14.28
N GLU A 180 0.44 -7.97 -13.25
CA GLU A 180 0.60 -8.44 -11.87
C GLU A 180 -0.70 -9.07 -11.39
N THR A 181 -0.61 -10.24 -10.81
CA THR A 181 -1.73 -10.94 -10.16
C THR A 181 -1.34 -11.24 -8.73
N GLU A 182 -2.12 -10.76 -7.79
CA GLU A 182 -1.89 -11.00 -6.38
C GLU A 182 -3.10 -11.69 -5.75
N ARG A 183 -2.85 -12.69 -4.91
CA ARG A 183 -3.88 -13.47 -4.22
C ARG A 183 -3.47 -13.76 -2.80
N GLN A 184 -4.38 -13.55 -1.87
CA GLN A 184 -4.21 -14.04 -0.51
C GLN A 184 -4.30 -15.58 -0.52
N VAL A 185 -3.42 -16.22 0.24
CA VAL A 185 -3.34 -17.67 0.37
C VAL A 185 -3.42 -18.10 1.83
N SER A 186 -3.90 -19.31 2.08
CA SER A 186 -3.93 -19.88 3.43
C SER A 186 -2.51 -20.18 3.94
N ASN A 187 -2.35 -20.28 5.27
CA ASN A 187 -1.07 -20.67 5.86
C ASN A 187 -0.58 -22.02 5.31
N ALA A 188 -1.47 -23.00 5.18
CA ALA A 188 -1.10 -24.33 4.66
C ALA A 188 -0.59 -24.26 3.20
N LEU A 189 -1.21 -23.43 2.35
CA LEU A 189 -0.77 -23.24 0.99
C LEU A 189 0.56 -22.47 0.93
N TYR A 190 0.73 -21.44 1.76
CA TYR A 190 1.97 -20.68 1.90
C TYR A 190 3.14 -21.61 2.24
N GLU A 191 3.00 -22.42 3.29
CA GLU A 191 4.02 -23.40 3.72
C GLU A 191 4.37 -24.40 2.61
N SER A 192 3.35 -24.91 1.91
CA SER A 192 3.55 -25.84 0.79
C SER A 192 4.35 -25.19 -0.34
N LEU A 193 4.03 -23.94 -0.70
CA LEU A 193 4.70 -23.23 -1.80
C LEU A 193 6.12 -22.83 -1.47
N LEU A 194 6.52 -22.70 -0.21
CA LEU A 194 7.91 -22.42 0.19
C LEU A 194 8.90 -23.49 -0.29
N SER A 195 8.43 -24.72 -0.54
CA SER A 195 9.26 -25.79 -1.12
C SER A 195 9.75 -25.47 -2.55
N GLN A 196 9.12 -24.51 -3.22
CA GLN A 196 9.47 -24.03 -4.57
C GLN A 196 10.36 -22.78 -4.54
N ALA A 197 10.93 -22.43 -3.38
CA ALA A 197 11.83 -21.28 -3.25
C ALA A 197 12.99 -21.35 -4.25
N ASP A 198 13.27 -20.21 -4.88
CA ASP A 198 14.41 -20.08 -5.80
C ASP A 198 15.72 -20.25 -5.01
N PRO A 199 16.54 -21.28 -5.32
CA PRO A 199 17.78 -21.55 -4.60
C PRO A 199 18.85 -20.46 -4.78
N TYR A 200 18.74 -19.64 -5.82
CA TYR A 200 19.67 -18.54 -6.11
C TYR A 200 19.27 -17.24 -5.40
N ARG A 201 18.15 -17.23 -4.67
CA ARG A 201 17.65 -16.06 -3.96
C ARG A 201 17.47 -16.36 -2.49
N GLN A 202 17.81 -15.38 -1.69
CA GLN A 202 17.57 -15.39 -0.26
C GLN A 202 16.21 -14.77 0.07
N THR A 203 15.64 -15.19 1.18
CA THR A 203 14.44 -14.57 1.72
C THR A 203 14.78 -13.18 2.24
N ILE A 204 14.01 -12.17 1.83
CA ILE A 204 14.09 -10.81 2.34
C ILE A 204 13.23 -10.69 3.59
N CYS A 205 13.82 -10.16 4.66
CA CYS A 205 13.13 -9.80 5.88
C CYS A 205 13.25 -8.30 6.09
N LYS A 206 12.15 -7.66 6.50
CA LYS A 206 12.13 -6.22 6.76
C LYS A 206 10.99 -5.82 7.70
N GLN A 207 11.24 -4.79 8.50
CA GLN A 207 10.21 -4.07 9.24
C GLN A 207 9.64 -2.99 8.33
N ARG A 208 8.33 -2.95 8.20
CA ARG A 208 7.62 -1.94 7.42
C ARG A 208 6.81 -1.04 8.34
N LYS A 209 7.00 0.26 8.21
CA LYS A 209 6.13 1.28 8.77
C LYS A 209 5.31 1.90 7.65
N SER A 210 4.00 1.74 7.73
CA SER A 210 3.05 2.34 6.77
C SER A 210 2.40 3.56 7.41
N PHE A 211 2.45 4.70 6.76
CA PHE A 211 1.91 5.95 7.29
C PHE A 211 1.44 6.91 6.20
N ILE A 212 0.62 7.88 6.61
CA ILE A 212 0.15 8.98 5.76
C ILE A 212 0.82 10.27 6.20
N TRP A 213 1.37 11.01 5.25
CA TRP A 213 1.91 12.34 5.46
C TRP A 213 1.41 13.29 4.39
N LYS A 214 0.76 14.39 4.77
CA LYS A 214 0.15 15.37 3.85
C LYS A 214 -0.66 14.72 2.73
N GLY A 215 -1.54 13.76 3.08
CA GLY A 215 -2.39 13.04 2.13
C GLY A 215 -1.66 12.06 1.21
N GLN A 216 -0.37 11.80 1.42
CA GLN A 216 0.41 10.84 0.66
C GLN A 216 0.70 9.60 1.50
N TYR A 217 0.58 8.42 0.88
CA TYR A 217 0.87 7.15 1.53
C TYR A 217 2.33 6.76 1.31
N PHE A 218 2.98 6.44 2.42
CA PHE A 218 4.38 6.03 2.46
C PHE A 218 4.53 4.65 3.09
N GLU A 219 5.48 3.89 2.56
CA GLU A 219 5.98 2.65 3.15
C GLU A 219 7.48 2.83 3.42
N LEU A 220 7.87 2.77 4.68
CA LEU A 220 9.26 2.81 5.11
C LEU A 220 9.70 1.41 5.49
N ASP A 221 10.60 0.84 4.70
CA ASP A 221 11.16 -0.48 4.87
C ASP A 221 12.56 -0.41 5.48
N THR A 222 12.73 -0.96 6.68
CA THR A 222 14.04 -1.19 7.30
C THR A 222 14.39 -2.66 7.10
N TYR A 223 15.40 -2.90 6.28
CA TYR A 223 15.81 -4.26 5.93
C TYR A 223 16.63 -4.89 7.05
N GLU A 224 16.56 -6.22 7.12
CA GLU A 224 17.19 -7.03 8.15
C GLU A 224 18.16 -8.06 7.53
N LYS A 225 18.88 -8.77 8.40
CA LYS A 225 19.80 -9.85 8.01
C LYS A 225 20.89 -9.39 7.03
N GLN A 226 20.93 -9.98 5.85
CA GLN A 226 21.97 -9.72 4.83
C GLN A 226 21.87 -8.29 4.24
N LEU A 227 20.72 -7.64 4.41
CA LEU A 227 20.46 -6.29 3.93
C LEU A 227 20.38 -5.27 5.09
N GLU A 228 20.87 -5.65 6.28
CA GLU A 228 20.89 -4.76 7.45
C GLU A 228 21.59 -3.44 7.14
N GLY A 229 20.99 -2.34 7.58
CA GLY A 229 21.44 -0.98 7.32
C GLY A 229 20.81 -0.32 6.09
N LEU A 230 20.12 -1.09 5.24
CA LEU A 230 19.35 -0.52 4.12
C LEU A 230 17.98 -0.06 4.63
N VAL A 231 17.66 1.21 4.38
CA VAL A 231 16.35 1.80 4.70
C VAL A 231 15.81 2.46 3.43
N ILE A 232 14.66 1.98 2.97
CA ILE A 232 14.01 2.47 1.74
C ILE A 232 12.64 3.05 2.08
N LEU A 233 12.40 4.28 1.60
CA LEU A 233 11.08 4.90 1.59
C LEU A 233 10.46 4.73 0.20
N GLU A 234 9.25 4.19 0.14
CA GLU A 234 8.45 4.07 -1.09
C GLU A 234 7.20 4.95 -0.99
N THR A 235 6.83 5.61 -2.09
CA THR A 235 5.54 6.29 -2.23
C THR A 235 4.68 5.55 -3.23
N LYS A 236 3.41 5.41 -2.93
CA LYS A 236 2.46 4.74 -3.82
C LYS A 236 1.65 5.75 -4.64
N GLY A 237 1.57 5.52 -5.94
CA GLY A 237 0.76 6.33 -6.85
C GLY A 237 1.33 7.71 -7.21
N ILE A 238 2.56 8.02 -6.82
CA ILE A 238 3.27 9.25 -7.18
C ILE A 238 4.43 8.89 -8.10
N THR A 239 4.43 9.40 -9.30
CA THR A 239 5.47 9.16 -10.31
C THR A 239 6.40 10.36 -10.49
N ASP A 240 5.97 11.54 -10.07
CA ASP A 240 6.74 12.78 -10.20
C ASP A 240 7.39 13.15 -8.86
N LYS A 241 8.72 13.36 -8.90
CA LYS A 241 9.50 13.74 -7.72
C LYS A 241 9.06 15.06 -7.11
N GLU A 242 8.68 16.03 -7.92
CA GLU A 242 8.27 17.38 -7.46
C GLU A 242 7.02 17.34 -6.58
N HIS A 243 6.22 16.28 -6.69
CA HIS A 243 5.01 16.09 -5.90
C HIS A 243 5.20 15.26 -4.63
N VAL A 244 6.42 14.79 -4.32
CA VAL A 244 6.68 14.04 -3.08
C VAL A 244 6.86 15.01 -1.91
N ASN A 245 5.95 14.94 -0.94
CA ASN A 245 6.04 15.72 0.29
C ASN A 245 6.83 14.94 1.35
N PHE A 246 8.14 15.09 1.39
CA PHE A 246 8.97 14.42 2.39
C PHE A 246 8.56 14.83 3.81
N PRO A 247 8.38 13.85 4.71
CA PRO A 247 8.18 14.13 6.12
C PRO A 247 9.44 14.75 6.74
N PRO A 248 9.33 15.68 7.72
CA PRO A 248 10.49 16.36 8.31
C PRO A 248 11.37 15.42 9.16
N PHE A 249 10.87 14.23 9.48
CA PHE A 249 11.61 13.19 10.19
C PHE A 249 12.29 12.18 9.26
N ILE A 250 12.29 12.45 7.94
CA ILE A 250 12.95 11.65 6.90
C ILE A 250 13.93 12.54 6.14
N GLU A 251 15.19 12.14 6.09
CA GLU A 251 16.24 12.75 5.26
C GLU A 251 16.46 11.88 4.01
N GLU A 252 16.26 12.43 2.82
CA GLU A 252 16.60 11.78 1.55
C GLU A 252 18.12 11.67 1.45
N VAL A 253 18.63 10.44 1.23
CA VAL A 253 20.05 10.19 0.95
C VAL A 253 20.27 10.03 -0.55
N GLU A 254 19.43 9.25 -1.23
CA GLU A 254 19.57 8.95 -2.65
C GLU A 254 18.20 8.63 -3.26
N ASP A 255 17.87 9.22 -4.40
CA ASP A 255 16.76 8.83 -5.25
C ASP A 255 17.16 7.59 -6.07
N ILE A 256 16.57 6.45 -5.76
CA ILE A 256 16.82 5.15 -6.38
C ILE A 256 15.67 4.70 -7.30
N THR A 257 14.78 5.63 -7.66
CA THR A 257 13.65 5.34 -8.56
C THR A 257 14.18 4.77 -9.89
N GLY A 258 13.63 3.64 -10.32
CA GLY A 258 14.05 2.95 -11.54
C GLY A 258 15.39 2.23 -11.46
N ASN A 259 16.14 2.37 -10.38
CA ASN A 259 17.38 1.65 -10.20
C ASN A 259 17.13 0.18 -9.84
N ARG A 260 17.26 -0.70 -10.83
CA ARG A 260 16.98 -2.14 -10.70
C ARG A 260 17.77 -2.84 -9.61
N LYS A 261 18.94 -2.31 -9.23
CA LYS A 261 19.75 -2.86 -8.12
C LYS A 261 18.95 -2.93 -6.83
N TYR A 262 18.04 -1.98 -6.58
CA TYR A 262 17.24 -1.88 -5.38
C TYR A 262 15.83 -2.48 -5.51
N TYR A 263 15.56 -3.21 -6.59
CA TYR A 263 14.35 -4.03 -6.66
C TYR A 263 14.51 -5.25 -5.76
N ASN A 264 13.49 -5.56 -4.98
CA ASN A 264 13.55 -6.70 -4.04
C ASN A 264 13.98 -8.01 -4.73
N TYR A 265 13.59 -8.21 -5.99
CA TYR A 265 14.00 -9.35 -6.78
C TYR A 265 15.53 -9.43 -6.95
N ASN A 266 16.19 -8.31 -7.13
CA ASN A 266 17.64 -8.24 -7.28
C ASN A 266 18.36 -8.19 -5.93
N LEU A 267 17.78 -7.53 -4.91
CA LEU A 267 18.29 -7.55 -3.54
C LEU A 267 18.28 -8.95 -2.93
N ALA A 268 17.41 -9.84 -3.43
CA ALA A 268 17.33 -11.22 -3.00
C ALA A 268 18.44 -12.11 -3.57
N LEU A 269 19.20 -11.68 -4.59
CA LEU A 269 20.27 -12.49 -5.16
C LEU A 269 21.30 -12.88 -4.09
N ARG A 270 21.69 -14.15 -4.09
CA ARG A 270 22.80 -14.65 -3.26
C ARG A 270 24.11 -14.29 -3.93
N HIS A 271 24.98 -13.62 -3.20
CA HIS A 271 26.33 -13.25 -3.62
C HIS A 271 27.35 -14.27 -3.09
#